data_ef957df2c446fc3481c8ab7ccf682e69
#
_entry.id   ef957df2c446fc3481c8ab7ccf682e69
#
_cell.length_a   1.000
_cell.length_b   1.000
_cell.length_c   1.000
_cell.angle_alpha   90.00
_cell.angle_beta   90.00
_cell.angle_gamma   90.00
#
_symmetry.space_group_name_H-M   'P 1'
#
loop_
_entity.id
_entity.type
_entity.pdbx_description
1 polymer ?
#
loop_
_entity_poly.entity_id
_entity_poly.type
_entity_poly.pdbx_seq_one_letter_code
_entity_poly.pdbx_strand_id
1 'polypeptide(L)'
;MNTAWRGGIAAACLMFGAAFAANAQSQTMPKPTDLATQNAVADYNAGNLVSARSQFRRAAQKGSRLAEFNYAMMLLNGEGGPANVPEGKKWLRSAADANMSHAQFVYGKMYDDGQFVDKDPAEAHRWFLRAASQGHVQAELALANQFLDGRGTTRDNEQAFTWYKKAAEGGDMTAQYVAGSFYERGGDGVERNLNVARAYYAAAAAQGDPAAKLKYLQLSAELEKQKPQ
;
A
#
# COMPACT_ATOMS: atom_id res chain seq x y z
N MET A 1 -24.35 3.39 -4.22
CA MET A 1 -23.55 2.43 -3.43
C MET A 1 -22.36 2.02 -4.30
N ASN A 2 -21.18 2.55 -3.97
CA ASN A 2 -20.01 2.50 -4.85
C ASN A 2 -19.38 1.08 -4.91
N THR A 3 -19.48 0.45 -6.06
CA THR A 3 -18.88 -0.86 -6.38
C THR A 3 -17.35 -0.84 -6.57
N ALA A 4 -16.74 0.36 -6.59
CA ALA A 4 -15.31 0.53 -6.89
C ALA A 4 -14.35 0.03 -5.79
N TRP A 5 -14.85 -0.17 -4.57
CA TRP A 5 -14.01 -0.60 -3.44
C TRP A 5 -13.91 -2.12 -3.29
N ARG A 6 -14.84 -2.87 -3.90
CA ARG A 6 -14.84 -4.34 -3.83
C ARG A 6 -13.60 -4.98 -4.47
N GLY A 7 -12.96 -4.32 -5.46
CA GLY A 7 -11.78 -4.85 -6.13
C GLY A 7 -10.45 -4.57 -5.42
N GLY A 8 -10.34 -3.46 -4.67
CA GLY A 8 -9.05 -3.02 -4.11
C GLY A 8 -8.66 -3.69 -2.79
N ILE A 9 -9.62 -4.10 -1.98
CA ILE A 9 -9.34 -4.67 -0.66
C ILE A 9 -9.38 -6.20 -0.68
N ALA A 10 -10.24 -6.80 -1.49
CA ALA A 10 -10.22 -8.26 -1.70
C ALA A 10 -8.86 -8.74 -2.28
N ALA A 11 -8.24 -7.95 -3.17
CA ALA A 11 -6.90 -8.22 -3.67
C ALA A 11 -5.81 -8.11 -2.60
N ALA A 12 -5.97 -7.24 -1.59
CA ALA A 12 -5.01 -7.07 -0.51
C ALA A 12 -4.98 -8.28 0.45
N CYS A 13 -6.09 -8.99 0.62
CA CYS A 13 -6.12 -10.24 1.39
C CYS A 13 -5.32 -11.38 0.72
N LEU A 14 -5.20 -11.38 -0.61
CA LEU A 14 -4.55 -12.44 -1.39
C LEU A 14 -3.00 -12.33 -1.40
N MET A 15 -2.44 -11.14 -1.22
CA MET A 15 -0.99 -10.94 -1.39
C MET A 15 -0.13 -11.36 -0.19
N PHE A 16 -0.69 -11.53 1.00
CA PHE A 16 0.06 -11.95 2.19
C PHE A 16 0.21 -13.47 2.34
N GLY A 17 -0.52 -14.27 1.58
CA GLY A 17 -0.37 -15.74 1.58
C GLY A 17 0.81 -16.26 0.77
N ALA A 18 1.26 -15.54 -0.26
CA ALA A 18 2.26 -16.02 -1.22
C ALA A 18 3.72 -15.60 -0.89
N ALA A 19 3.94 -14.56 -0.11
CA ALA A 19 5.27 -14.03 0.19
C ALA A 19 6.02 -14.82 1.29
N PHE A 20 5.39 -15.77 1.96
CA PHE A 20 6.03 -16.56 3.04
C PHE A 20 6.74 -17.84 2.58
N ALA A 21 6.74 -18.15 1.28
CA ALA A 21 7.29 -19.42 0.77
C ALA A 21 8.78 -19.38 0.36
N ALA A 22 9.48 -18.26 0.51
CA ALA A 22 10.83 -18.09 -0.07
C ALA A 22 11.99 -18.00 0.93
N ASN A 23 11.83 -18.38 2.21
CA ASN A 23 12.99 -18.48 3.10
C ASN A 23 12.91 -19.75 3.97
N ALA A 24 13.28 -20.89 3.38
CA ALA A 24 13.42 -22.17 4.04
C ALA A 24 14.79 -22.26 4.73
N GLN A 25 14.94 -21.60 5.89
CA GLN A 25 15.96 -21.98 6.87
C GLN A 25 15.43 -21.72 8.29
N SER A 26 15.35 -22.80 9.08
CA SER A 26 14.82 -22.87 10.45
C SER A 26 13.29 -23.03 10.53
N GLN A 27 12.81 -24.25 10.31
CA GLN A 27 11.41 -24.63 10.59
C GLN A 27 11.20 -24.77 12.11
N THR A 28 10.99 -23.64 12.79
CA THR A 28 10.25 -23.67 14.04
C THR A 28 8.78 -23.89 13.69
N MET A 29 8.13 -24.90 14.30
CA MET A 29 6.70 -25.15 14.14
C MET A 29 5.93 -23.82 14.34
N PRO A 30 5.04 -23.43 13.42
CA PRO A 30 4.28 -22.20 13.56
C PRO A 30 3.47 -22.23 14.87
N LYS A 31 3.41 -21.09 15.55
CA LYS A 31 2.60 -20.98 16.77
C LYS A 31 1.15 -21.40 16.47
N PRO A 32 0.42 -22.00 17.43
CA PRO A 32 -0.97 -22.44 17.20
C PRO A 32 -1.91 -21.35 16.65
N THR A 33 -1.65 -20.08 16.99
CA THR A 33 -2.36 -18.93 16.43
C THR A 33 -2.08 -18.74 14.95
N ASP A 34 -0.87 -19.05 14.47
CA ASP A 34 -0.48 -18.89 13.08
C ASP A 34 -1.12 -19.98 12.20
N LEU A 35 -1.20 -21.23 12.70
CA LEU A 35 -1.86 -22.32 11.98
C LEU A 35 -3.37 -22.06 11.83
N ALA A 36 -4.03 -21.58 12.89
CA ALA A 36 -5.45 -21.23 12.83
C ALA A 36 -5.73 -20.09 11.83
N THR A 37 -4.82 -19.13 11.72
CA THR A 37 -4.91 -18.05 10.74
C THR A 37 -4.67 -18.56 9.33
N GLN A 38 -3.70 -19.46 9.12
CA GLN A 38 -3.43 -20.08 7.82
C GLN A 38 -4.63 -20.90 7.31
N ASN A 39 -5.27 -21.68 8.19
CA ASN A 39 -6.48 -22.43 7.85
C ASN A 39 -7.64 -21.49 7.46
N ALA A 40 -7.78 -20.36 8.17
CA ALA A 40 -8.79 -19.36 7.85
C ALA A 40 -8.53 -18.71 6.47
N VAL A 41 -7.27 -18.44 6.12
CA VAL A 41 -6.86 -17.96 4.80
C VAL A 41 -7.15 -19.00 3.71
N ALA A 42 -6.86 -20.28 3.96
CA ALA A 42 -7.16 -21.36 3.02
C ALA A 42 -8.67 -21.46 2.75
N ASP A 43 -9.51 -21.42 3.78
CA ASP A 43 -10.97 -21.43 3.66
C ASP A 43 -11.47 -20.18 2.90
N TYR A 44 -10.89 -18.99 3.17
CA TYR A 44 -11.24 -17.77 2.45
C TYR A 44 -10.96 -17.91 0.95
N ASN A 45 -9.77 -18.41 0.60
CA ASN A 45 -9.35 -18.60 -0.79
C ASN A 45 -10.19 -19.69 -1.52
N ALA A 46 -10.67 -20.68 -0.77
CA ALA A 46 -11.58 -21.70 -1.28
C ALA A 46 -13.05 -21.22 -1.42
N GLY A 47 -13.35 -19.97 -1.03
CA GLY A 47 -14.72 -19.43 -1.03
C GLY A 47 -15.58 -19.86 0.16
N ASN A 48 -15.04 -20.55 1.13
CA ASN A 48 -15.72 -20.99 2.36
C ASN A 48 -15.84 -19.84 3.36
N LEU A 49 -16.44 -18.72 2.94
CA LEU A 49 -16.39 -17.44 3.67
C LEU A 49 -16.98 -17.51 5.08
N VAL A 50 -18.03 -18.30 5.30
CA VAL A 50 -18.66 -18.47 6.65
C VAL A 50 -17.67 -19.13 7.61
N SER A 51 -17.00 -20.20 7.15
CA SER A 51 -15.96 -20.90 7.91
C SER A 51 -14.76 -20.00 8.18
N ALA A 52 -14.24 -19.34 7.14
CA ALA A 52 -13.13 -18.41 7.24
C ALA A 52 -13.39 -17.29 8.26
N ARG A 53 -14.57 -16.64 8.19
CA ARG A 53 -14.95 -15.58 9.13
C ARG A 53 -14.97 -16.07 10.58
N SER A 54 -15.51 -17.27 10.81
CA SER A 54 -15.54 -17.89 12.14
C SER A 54 -14.12 -18.20 12.66
N GLN A 55 -13.24 -18.69 11.79
CA GLN A 55 -11.86 -19.01 12.15
C GLN A 55 -11.03 -17.75 12.39
N PHE A 56 -11.14 -16.72 11.51
CA PHE A 56 -10.48 -15.43 11.74
C PHE A 56 -10.92 -14.80 13.06
N ARG A 57 -12.22 -14.83 13.37
CA ARG A 57 -12.73 -14.33 14.67
C ARG A 57 -12.02 -15.01 15.85
N ARG A 58 -11.93 -16.35 15.83
CA ARG A 58 -11.28 -17.11 16.92
C ARG A 58 -9.79 -16.82 17.02
N ALA A 59 -9.10 -16.67 15.89
CA ALA A 59 -7.68 -16.35 15.87
C ALA A 59 -7.42 -14.89 16.30
N ALA A 60 -8.27 -13.94 15.90
CA ALA A 60 -8.22 -12.55 16.33
C ALA A 60 -8.39 -12.42 17.85
N GLN A 61 -9.36 -13.15 18.44
CA GLN A 61 -9.56 -13.19 19.89
C GLN A 61 -8.36 -13.75 20.67
N LYS A 62 -7.47 -14.48 19.98
CA LYS A 62 -6.20 -15.00 20.53
C LYS A 62 -5.01 -14.08 20.22
N GLY A 63 -5.23 -12.89 19.66
CA GLY A 63 -4.22 -11.87 19.40
C GLY A 63 -3.42 -12.05 18.11
N SER A 64 -3.92 -12.81 17.12
CA SER A 64 -3.33 -12.83 15.80
C SER A 64 -3.67 -11.53 15.04
N ARG A 65 -2.69 -10.65 14.86
CA ARG A 65 -2.86 -9.37 14.14
C ARG A 65 -3.37 -9.55 12.72
N LEU A 66 -2.87 -10.57 12.02
CA LEU A 66 -3.33 -10.90 10.67
C LEU A 66 -4.79 -11.34 10.67
N ALA A 67 -5.22 -12.11 11.70
CA ALA A 67 -6.61 -12.50 11.83
C ALA A 67 -7.51 -11.33 12.24
N GLU A 68 -7.04 -10.43 13.09
CA GLU A 68 -7.76 -9.18 13.41
C GLU A 68 -8.05 -8.36 12.17
N PHE A 69 -7.03 -8.17 11.33
CA PHE A 69 -7.17 -7.46 10.06
C PHE A 69 -8.16 -8.15 9.12
N ASN A 70 -7.98 -9.44 8.85
CA ASN A 70 -8.85 -10.17 7.92
C ASN A 70 -10.29 -10.26 8.44
N TYR A 71 -10.48 -10.49 9.73
CA TYR A 71 -11.80 -10.47 10.34
C TYR A 71 -12.47 -9.10 10.23
N ALA A 72 -11.71 -8.02 10.47
CA ALA A 72 -12.19 -6.66 10.27
C ALA A 72 -12.67 -6.42 8.84
N MET A 73 -11.89 -6.85 7.84
CA MET A 73 -12.25 -6.68 6.44
C MET A 73 -13.52 -7.46 6.07
N MET A 74 -13.66 -8.70 6.54
CA MET A 74 -14.86 -9.50 6.33
C MET A 74 -16.10 -8.88 7.00
N LEU A 75 -15.94 -8.26 8.18
CA LEU A 75 -17.02 -7.54 8.85
C LEU A 75 -17.44 -6.27 8.07
N LEU A 76 -16.48 -5.50 7.59
CA LEU A 76 -16.75 -4.27 6.83
C LEU A 76 -17.43 -4.56 5.49
N ASN A 77 -17.00 -5.62 4.80
CA ASN A 77 -17.52 -6.01 3.50
C ASN A 77 -18.79 -6.87 3.55
N GLY A 78 -19.13 -7.43 4.71
CA GLY A 78 -20.24 -8.39 4.84
C GLY A 78 -19.92 -9.75 4.23
N GLU A 79 -18.65 -10.16 4.27
CA GLU A 79 -18.19 -11.46 3.76
C GLU A 79 -18.40 -12.55 4.82
N GLY A 80 -18.98 -13.68 4.39
CA GLY A 80 -19.28 -14.80 5.28
C GLY A 80 -20.39 -14.52 6.32
N GLY A 81 -21.18 -13.44 6.11
CA GLY A 81 -22.31 -13.04 6.94
C GLY A 81 -22.62 -11.55 6.82
N PRO A 82 -23.60 -11.02 7.54
CA PRO A 82 -23.97 -9.61 7.43
C PRO A 82 -22.80 -8.70 7.83
N ALA A 83 -22.74 -7.53 7.18
CA ALA A 83 -21.76 -6.50 7.53
C ALA A 83 -21.99 -6.00 8.95
N ASN A 84 -20.88 -5.73 9.66
CA ASN A 84 -20.89 -5.13 10.99
C ASN A 84 -19.80 -4.07 11.05
N VAL A 85 -20.13 -2.88 10.57
CA VAL A 85 -19.16 -1.77 10.45
C VAL A 85 -18.58 -1.35 11.81
N PRO A 86 -19.36 -1.20 12.91
CA PRO A 86 -18.81 -0.84 14.21
C PRO A 86 -17.76 -1.83 14.73
N GLU A 87 -18.03 -3.12 14.63
CA GLU A 87 -17.11 -4.17 15.05
C GLU A 87 -15.90 -4.26 14.12
N GLY A 88 -16.12 -4.16 12.80
CA GLY A 88 -15.04 -4.15 11.81
C GLY A 88 -14.04 -3.02 12.03
N LYS A 89 -14.52 -1.80 12.30
CA LYS A 89 -13.66 -0.67 12.67
C LYS A 89 -12.85 -0.93 13.93
N LYS A 90 -13.46 -1.53 14.94
CA LYS A 90 -12.78 -1.85 16.21
C LYS A 90 -11.61 -2.82 15.98
N TRP A 91 -11.84 -3.90 15.23
CA TRP A 91 -10.79 -4.89 14.93
C TRP A 91 -9.70 -4.33 14.00
N LEU A 92 -10.07 -3.55 12.99
CA LEU A 92 -9.10 -2.89 12.12
C LEU A 92 -8.21 -1.93 12.91
N ARG A 93 -8.81 -1.14 13.81
CA ARG A 93 -8.08 -0.26 14.72
C ARG A 93 -7.12 -1.04 15.62
N SER A 94 -7.57 -2.16 16.19
CA SER A 94 -6.73 -3.04 17.01
C SER A 94 -5.48 -3.50 16.26
N ALA A 95 -5.64 -3.98 15.03
CA ALA A 95 -4.51 -4.40 14.19
C ALA A 95 -3.56 -3.24 13.85
N ALA A 96 -4.11 -2.04 13.58
CA ALA A 96 -3.33 -0.85 13.27
C ALA A 96 -2.54 -0.35 14.48
N ASP A 97 -3.17 -0.32 15.66
CA ASP A 97 -2.52 0.06 16.92
C ASP A 97 -1.46 -0.99 17.35
N ALA A 98 -1.64 -2.26 16.98
CA ALA A 98 -0.64 -3.32 17.13
C ALA A 98 0.51 -3.24 16.09
N ASN A 99 0.65 -2.11 15.42
CA ASN A 99 1.73 -1.79 14.48
C ASN A 99 1.77 -2.66 13.21
N MET A 100 0.61 -3.10 12.71
CA MET A 100 0.51 -3.74 11.40
C MET A 100 0.41 -2.67 10.32
N SER A 101 1.48 -2.49 9.52
CA SER A 101 1.58 -1.40 8.52
C SER A 101 0.43 -1.41 7.52
N HIS A 102 0.00 -2.59 7.07
CA HIS A 102 -1.12 -2.73 6.15
C HIS A 102 -2.45 -2.29 6.79
N ALA A 103 -2.70 -2.65 8.06
CA ALA A 103 -3.88 -2.18 8.79
C ALA A 103 -3.85 -0.66 9.00
N GLN A 104 -2.68 -0.09 9.28
CA GLN A 104 -2.48 1.36 9.39
C GLN A 104 -2.80 2.06 8.07
N PHE A 105 -2.30 1.54 6.96
CA PHE A 105 -2.62 2.08 5.63
C PHE A 105 -4.13 2.03 5.34
N VAL A 106 -4.77 0.88 5.54
CA VAL A 106 -6.22 0.74 5.30
C VAL A 106 -7.04 1.66 6.21
N TYR A 107 -6.64 1.80 7.47
CA TYR A 107 -7.31 2.69 8.41
C TYR A 107 -7.14 4.17 8.03
N GLY A 108 -5.95 4.57 7.58
CA GLY A 108 -5.71 5.88 7.00
C GLY A 108 -6.55 6.13 5.75
N LYS A 109 -6.65 5.15 4.87
CA LYS A 109 -7.47 5.20 3.66
C LYS A 109 -8.96 5.42 3.95
N MET A 110 -9.48 4.83 5.04
CA MET A 110 -10.86 5.06 5.48
C MET A 110 -11.11 6.54 5.79
N TYR A 111 -10.18 7.22 6.47
CA TYR A 111 -10.27 8.65 6.75
C TYR A 111 -10.05 9.51 5.50
N ASP A 112 -9.15 9.09 4.61
CA ASP A 112 -8.86 9.82 3.38
C ASP A 112 -10.06 9.83 2.41
N ASP A 113 -10.76 8.70 2.30
CA ASP A 113 -11.93 8.53 1.44
C ASP A 113 -13.25 8.94 2.12
N GLY A 114 -13.29 8.98 3.45
CA GLY A 114 -14.52 9.17 4.22
C GLY A 114 -15.41 7.92 4.21
N GLN A 115 -14.82 6.73 4.11
CA GLN A 115 -15.59 5.49 4.09
C GLN A 115 -15.66 4.87 5.49
N PHE A 116 -16.87 4.61 5.95
CA PHE A 116 -17.18 4.12 7.31
C PHE A 116 -16.85 5.10 8.44
N VAL A 117 -16.21 6.21 8.18
CA VAL A 117 -15.87 7.31 9.07
C VAL A 117 -16.04 8.63 8.35
N ASP A 118 -16.18 9.73 9.08
CA ASP A 118 -16.14 11.06 8.49
C ASP A 118 -14.75 11.30 7.87
N LYS A 119 -14.75 11.95 6.71
CA LYS A 119 -13.50 12.26 6.00
C LYS A 119 -12.62 13.19 6.83
N ASP A 120 -11.42 12.74 7.15
CA ASP A 120 -10.40 13.51 7.86
C ASP A 120 -9.02 13.26 7.25
N PRO A 121 -8.60 14.09 6.26
CA PRO A 121 -7.29 13.92 5.62
C PRO A 121 -6.11 14.09 6.58
N ALA A 122 -6.26 14.86 7.68
CA ALA A 122 -5.20 15.04 8.66
C ALA A 122 -5.02 13.78 9.52
N GLU A 123 -6.12 13.10 9.90
CA GLU A 123 -6.05 11.80 10.54
C GLU A 123 -5.48 10.75 9.58
N ALA A 124 -5.90 10.76 8.31
CA ALA A 124 -5.33 9.89 7.27
C ALA A 124 -3.81 10.07 7.15
N HIS A 125 -3.32 11.32 7.16
CA HIS A 125 -1.89 11.63 7.12
C HIS A 125 -1.12 10.96 8.27
N ARG A 126 -1.64 11.05 9.49
CA ARG A 126 -1.01 10.41 10.66
C ARG A 126 -0.89 8.89 10.50
N TRP A 127 -1.94 8.24 9.98
CA TRP A 127 -1.92 6.79 9.77
C TRP A 127 -1.03 6.38 8.60
N PHE A 128 -1.03 7.13 7.50
CA PHE A 128 -0.12 6.87 6.38
C PHE A 128 1.34 7.05 6.80
N LEU A 129 1.65 8.06 7.63
CA LEU A 129 3.01 8.26 8.13
C LEU A 129 3.50 7.06 8.97
N ARG A 130 2.62 6.51 9.83
CA ARG A 130 2.94 5.30 10.60
C ARG A 130 3.20 4.08 9.70
N ALA A 131 2.40 3.89 8.66
CA ALA A 131 2.58 2.78 7.72
C ALA A 131 3.83 2.97 6.85
N ALA A 132 4.04 4.17 6.31
CA ALA A 132 5.16 4.52 5.46
C ALA A 132 6.51 4.45 6.20
N SER A 133 6.54 4.78 7.50
CA SER A 133 7.74 4.61 8.33
C SER A 133 8.19 3.15 8.47
N GLN A 134 7.33 2.21 8.12
CA GLN A 134 7.62 0.77 8.05
C GLN A 134 7.89 0.27 6.62
N GLY A 135 8.00 1.18 5.63
CA GLY A 135 8.23 0.83 4.23
C GLY A 135 6.99 0.33 3.49
N HIS A 136 5.79 0.73 3.93
CA HIS A 136 4.56 0.38 3.19
C HIS A 136 4.41 1.28 1.95
N VAL A 137 4.74 0.75 0.79
CA VAL A 137 4.86 1.48 -0.49
C VAL A 137 3.61 2.30 -0.84
N GLN A 138 2.40 1.74 -0.68
CA GLN A 138 1.18 2.49 -0.97
C GLN A 138 0.94 3.64 0.03
N ALA A 139 1.42 3.52 1.27
CA ALA A 139 1.36 4.62 2.23
C ALA A 139 2.39 5.70 1.91
N GLU A 140 3.57 5.34 1.43
CA GLU A 140 4.58 6.28 0.93
C GLU A 140 4.03 7.07 -0.26
N LEU A 141 3.39 6.40 -1.22
CA LEU A 141 2.72 7.04 -2.36
C LEU A 141 1.57 7.96 -1.90
N ALA A 142 0.76 7.52 -0.94
CA ALA A 142 -0.33 8.34 -0.39
C ALA A 142 0.19 9.62 0.28
N LEU A 143 1.27 9.54 1.05
CA LEU A 143 1.94 10.70 1.65
C LEU A 143 2.51 11.63 0.59
N ALA A 144 3.17 11.10 -0.43
CA ALA A 144 3.70 11.90 -1.52
C ALA A 144 2.60 12.74 -2.18
N ASN A 145 1.45 12.14 -2.47
CA ASN A 145 0.29 12.83 -3.01
C ASN A 145 -0.27 13.89 -2.03
N GLN A 146 -0.34 13.56 -0.73
CA GLN A 146 -0.83 14.50 0.28
C GLN A 146 0.06 15.74 0.39
N PHE A 147 1.38 15.59 0.38
CA PHE A 147 2.32 16.71 0.36
C PHE A 147 2.25 17.50 -0.93
N LEU A 148 2.08 16.85 -2.08
CA LEU A 148 1.96 17.52 -3.37
C LEU A 148 0.70 18.40 -3.45
N ASP A 149 -0.42 17.90 -2.93
CA ASP A 149 -1.73 18.56 -2.99
C ASP A 149 -1.99 19.50 -1.80
N GLY A 150 -1.24 19.37 -0.70
CA GLY A 150 -1.52 20.03 0.56
C GLY A 150 -2.75 19.48 1.27
N ARG A 151 -3.05 18.20 1.08
CA ARG A 151 -4.25 17.54 1.59
C ARG A 151 -3.97 16.84 2.93
N GLY A 152 -4.54 17.35 4.01
CA GLY A 152 -4.30 16.83 5.37
C GLY A 152 -2.97 17.28 5.98
N THR A 153 -2.15 17.98 5.22
CA THR A 153 -0.88 18.61 5.62
C THR A 153 -0.64 19.86 4.78
N THR A 154 0.37 20.64 5.10
CA THR A 154 0.80 21.74 4.23
C THR A 154 1.44 21.21 2.97
N ARG A 155 1.20 21.91 1.83
CA ARG A 155 1.85 21.58 0.58
C ARG A 155 3.37 21.71 0.69
N ASP A 156 4.10 20.70 0.29
CA ASP A 156 5.56 20.66 0.34
C ASP A 156 6.10 19.73 -0.78
N ASN A 157 6.62 20.33 -1.85
CA ASN A 157 7.12 19.57 -3.00
C ASN A 157 8.40 18.76 -2.67
N GLU A 158 9.23 19.23 -1.75
CA GLU A 158 10.45 18.51 -1.33
C GLU A 158 10.09 17.24 -0.54
N GLN A 159 9.13 17.36 0.38
CA GLN A 159 8.59 16.19 1.06
C GLN A 159 7.86 15.24 0.09
N ALA A 160 7.07 15.79 -0.84
CA ALA A 160 6.42 14.98 -1.86
C ALA A 160 7.44 14.16 -2.67
N PHE A 161 8.52 14.81 -3.14
CA PHE A 161 9.59 14.10 -3.84
C PHE A 161 10.25 13.02 -2.98
N THR A 162 10.53 13.33 -1.72
CA THR A 162 11.15 12.38 -0.79
C THR A 162 10.33 11.09 -0.66
N TRP A 163 9.01 11.22 -0.53
CA TRP A 163 8.12 10.06 -0.43
C TRP A 163 7.88 9.37 -1.76
N TYR A 164 7.77 10.11 -2.89
CA TYR A 164 7.73 9.49 -4.22
C TYR A 164 8.98 8.66 -4.49
N LYS A 165 10.17 9.18 -4.13
CA LYS A 165 11.43 8.45 -4.29
C LYS A 165 11.43 7.14 -3.51
N LYS A 166 10.99 7.14 -2.26
CA LYS A 166 10.86 5.92 -1.45
C LYS A 166 9.89 4.91 -2.07
N ALA A 167 8.69 5.36 -2.47
CA ALA A 167 7.72 4.49 -3.12
C ALA A 167 8.25 3.93 -4.46
N ALA A 168 9.00 4.73 -5.21
CA ALA A 168 9.66 4.31 -6.46
C ALA A 168 10.74 3.26 -6.21
N GLU A 169 11.54 3.42 -5.16
CA GLU A 169 12.53 2.43 -4.69
C GLU A 169 11.83 1.15 -4.21
N GLY A 170 10.63 1.27 -3.64
CA GLY A 170 9.74 0.16 -3.31
C GLY A 170 9.06 -0.50 -4.52
N GLY A 171 9.30 0.00 -5.73
CA GLY A 171 8.83 -0.59 -6.98
C GLY A 171 7.50 -0.04 -7.50
N ASP A 172 6.90 0.99 -6.87
CA ASP A 172 5.65 1.56 -7.38
C ASP A 172 5.85 2.26 -8.72
N MET A 173 5.10 1.81 -9.74
CA MET A 173 5.22 2.28 -11.12
C MET A 173 4.91 3.78 -11.26
N THR A 174 3.86 4.24 -10.60
CA THR A 174 3.46 5.66 -10.62
C THR A 174 4.51 6.54 -9.96
N ALA A 175 5.02 6.11 -8.81
CA ALA A 175 6.08 6.81 -8.11
C ALA A 175 7.37 6.86 -8.91
N GLN A 176 7.72 5.79 -9.64
CA GLN A 176 8.87 5.79 -10.55
C GLN A 176 8.71 6.84 -11.66
N TYR A 177 7.54 6.92 -12.30
CA TYR A 177 7.29 7.95 -13.30
C TYR A 177 7.43 9.36 -12.71
N VAL A 178 6.80 9.61 -11.55
CA VAL A 178 6.82 10.92 -10.90
C VAL A 178 8.22 11.30 -10.43
N ALA A 179 8.97 10.38 -9.80
CA ALA A 179 10.37 10.62 -9.42
C ALA A 179 11.24 10.96 -10.64
N GLY A 180 11.03 10.27 -11.76
CA GLY A 180 11.67 10.60 -13.03
C GLY A 180 11.39 12.02 -13.47
N SER A 181 10.14 12.49 -13.34
CA SER A 181 9.74 13.85 -13.71
C SER A 181 10.37 14.94 -12.82
N PHE A 182 10.57 14.68 -11.55
CA PHE A 182 11.31 15.57 -10.65
C PHE A 182 12.76 15.71 -11.08
N TYR A 183 13.46 14.62 -11.37
CA TYR A 183 14.84 14.67 -11.87
C TYR A 183 14.98 15.27 -13.27
N GLU A 184 13.96 15.10 -14.15
CA GLU A 184 13.96 15.72 -15.48
C GLU A 184 13.83 17.25 -15.39
N ARG A 185 12.93 17.73 -14.53
CA ARG A 185 12.65 19.16 -14.36
C ARG A 185 13.72 19.85 -13.51
N GLY A 186 14.13 19.23 -12.40
CA GLY A 186 14.87 19.87 -11.31
C GLY A 186 14.01 20.81 -10.48
N GLY A 187 14.61 21.50 -9.49
CA GLY A 187 13.91 22.39 -8.56
C GLY A 187 13.31 21.65 -7.36
N ASP A 188 12.68 22.37 -6.45
CA ASP A 188 12.07 21.80 -5.25
C ASP A 188 13.07 20.93 -4.42
N GLY A 189 14.32 21.39 -4.26
CA GLY A 189 15.39 20.65 -3.58
C GLY A 189 15.99 19.50 -4.40
N VAL A 190 15.56 19.28 -5.65
CA VAL A 190 16.05 18.21 -6.53
C VAL A 190 16.97 18.76 -7.60
N GLU A 191 18.21 18.25 -7.66
CA GLU A 191 19.12 18.57 -8.76
C GLU A 191 18.66 17.89 -10.05
N ARG A 192 18.60 18.67 -11.15
CA ARG A 192 18.25 18.14 -12.47
C ARG A 192 19.26 17.09 -12.93
N ASN A 193 18.78 15.89 -13.25
CA ASN A 193 19.64 14.79 -13.70
C ASN A 193 18.90 13.90 -14.71
N LEU A 194 19.18 14.12 -16.00
CA LEU A 194 18.51 13.39 -17.08
C LEU A 194 18.85 11.90 -17.12
N ASN A 195 20.04 11.50 -16.65
CA ASN A 195 20.39 10.09 -16.58
C ASN A 195 19.59 9.35 -15.49
N VAL A 196 19.41 9.98 -14.33
CA VAL A 196 18.57 9.45 -13.25
C VAL A 196 17.10 9.44 -13.68
N ALA A 197 16.61 10.54 -14.29
CA ALA A 197 15.26 10.61 -14.83
C ALA A 197 14.98 9.46 -15.81
N ARG A 198 15.90 9.25 -16.76
CA ARG A 198 15.81 8.15 -17.73
C ARG A 198 15.75 6.78 -17.07
N ALA A 199 16.54 6.55 -16.01
CA ALA A 199 16.53 5.28 -15.30
C ALA A 199 15.17 5.01 -14.60
N TYR A 200 14.58 6.02 -13.96
CA TYR A 200 13.25 5.91 -13.36
C TYR A 200 12.16 5.68 -14.42
N TYR A 201 12.19 6.40 -15.55
CA TYR A 201 11.25 6.16 -16.65
C TYR A 201 11.43 4.77 -17.27
N ALA A 202 12.65 4.26 -17.37
CA ALA A 202 12.90 2.89 -17.83
C ALA A 202 12.28 1.85 -16.88
N ALA A 203 12.38 2.06 -15.56
CA ALA A 203 11.79 1.18 -14.57
C ALA A 203 10.24 1.16 -14.65
N ALA A 204 9.60 2.32 -14.75
CA ALA A 204 8.15 2.41 -14.93
C ALA A 204 7.69 1.81 -16.29
N ALA A 205 8.45 2.07 -17.37
CA ALA A 205 8.17 1.52 -18.70
C ALA A 205 8.27 -0.02 -18.73
N ALA A 206 9.20 -0.60 -17.99
CA ALA A 206 9.35 -2.06 -17.85
C ALA A 206 8.14 -2.71 -17.15
N GLN A 207 7.42 -1.94 -16.33
CA GLN A 207 6.14 -2.36 -15.73
C GLN A 207 4.93 -2.12 -16.62
N GLY A 208 5.13 -1.53 -17.80
CA GLY A 208 4.08 -1.33 -18.79
C GLY A 208 3.51 0.09 -18.86
N ASP A 209 4.12 1.10 -18.21
CA ASP A 209 3.66 2.48 -18.33
C ASP A 209 4.02 3.06 -19.72
N PRO A 210 3.03 3.39 -20.56
CA PRO A 210 3.30 3.90 -21.91
C PRO A 210 3.86 5.33 -21.93
N ALA A 211 3.50 6.17 -20.95
CA ALA A 211 4.01 7.53 -20.83
C ALA A 211 5.48 7.52 -20.42
N ALA A 212 5.84 6.65 -19.48
CA ALA A 212 7.23 6.43 -19.07
C ALA A 212 8.08 5.90 -20.24
N LYS A 213 7.54 4.99 -21.06
CA LYS A 213 8.22 4.48 -22.24
C LYS A 213 8.54 5.62 -23.23
N LEU A 214 7.58 6.50 -23.48
CA LEU A 214 7.80 7.66 -24.34
C LEU A 214 8.87 8.59 -23.80
N LYS A 215 8.81 8.93 -22.52
CA LYS A 215 9.81 9.75 -21.82
C LYS A 215 11.21 9.12 -21.85
N TYR A 216 11.30 7.83 -21.59
CA TYR A 216 12.57 7.08 -21.69
C TYR A 216 13.21 7.21 -23.09
N LEU A 217 12.42 7.02 -24.16
CA LEU A 217 12.92 7.13 -25.53
C LEU A 217 13.35 8.56 -25.87
N GLN A 218 12.58 9.58 -25.46
CA GLN A 218 12.90 10.99 -25.66
C GLN A 218 14.24 11.36 -24.98
N LEU A 219 14.39 11.04 -23.69
CA LEU A 219 15.63 11.33 -22.96
C LEU A 219 16.82 10.54 -23.48
N SER A 220 16.62 9.31 -23.94
CA SER A 220 17.70 8.51 -24.54
C SER A 220 18.22 9.17 -25.81
N ALA A 221 17.33 9.65 -26.70
CA ALA A 221 17.71 10.36 -27.92
C ALA A 221 18.38 11.72 -27.63
N GLU A 222 17.93 12.44 -26.59
CA GLU A 222 18.55 13.70 -26.16
C GLU A 222 19.98 13.47 -25.65
N LEU A 223 20.18 12.51 -24.77
CA LEU A 223 21.47 12.19 -24.17
C LEU A 223 22.47 11.65 -25.20
N GLU A 224 22.03 10.93 -26.23
CA GLU A 224 22.91 10.51 -27.33
C GLU A 224 23.46 11.70 -28.13
N LYS A 225 22.64 12.74 -28.37
CA LYS A 225 23.09 13.96 -29.09
C LYS A 225 24.08 14.80 -28.27
N GLN A 226 24.13 14.63 -26.96
CA GLN A 226 25.03 15.38 -26.05
C GLN A 226 26.38 14.69 -25.87
N LYS A 227 26.60 13.48 -26.39
CA LYS A 227 27.89 12.82 -26.35
C LYS A 227 28.88 13.56 -27.25
N PRO A 228 30.08 13.90 -26.76
CA PRO A 228 31.13 14.45 -27.63
C PRO A 228 31.48 13.45 -28.73
N GLN A 229 31.62 13.97 -29.96
CA GLN A 229 32.12 13.23 -31.12
C GLN A 229 33.59 12.94 -30.98
#